data_713d6d25d4500f1010702c536dd68d9f
#
_entry.id   713d6d25d4500f1010702c536dd68d9f
#
_cell.length_a   1.000
_cell.length_b   1.000
_cell.length_c   1.000
_cell.angle_alpha   90.00
_cell.angle_beta   90.00
_cell.angle_gamma   90.00
#
_symmetry.space_group_name_H-M   'P 1'
#
loop_
_entity.id
_entity.type
_entity.pdbx_description
1 polymer ?
#
loop_
_entity_poly.entity_id
_entity_poly.type
_entity_poly.pdbx_seq_one_letter_code
_entity_poly.pdbx_strand_id
1 'polypeptide(L)'
;MKDLEILFLEGRYAEVLAQTVDSGRAWNKSHTPWVIGALSFTGRIDEARTLATKNQGDLKRSELIQTRFFLALGLIRISAYAEARHELALNTQTLRHKLNDRETFFIYQGLAFYRYFCGRLELALSSSLKALEAATKADFIYGKILAADIRGHVLIQTENVDEGLKYLSEALKLAKTHNNQALANATEISILSYEAQYGIESKKIIEKLKRKLKKLHSDDTYSKATLLLELARQLILRASPRDVAPLLDEASRLIYTFKNRRQEALLNIRWASLTFMQDEPYRALSFAQSALRSLDLNVDKNLELMALGMQLKIVKSLNLPEREIELINEIERKSRHTSGQIHRRILHRLNPERFAPTQSKGDRIGSLMDRLNPSALEKVIESELYSLIPTVLGLKSSGRQLIFDAHPDSVIVIDHGQITIADNLTPLMRKVLEALVINRGAKHELIQDIWGYQYNPLRHDPLIYTNIVALRKALSVNASWLETTESGYRLMGGVKLVSLAPQKPIILQTESVISTQKLGLNHRQLKFIRGLKSGEFVHVKNYQKQFKVSEITACRDLAMLSQQGYVLRVGRARATRYVLV
;
A
#
# COMPACT_ATOMS: atom_id res chain seq x y z
N MET A 1 -9.84 40.93 -21.29
CA MET A 1 -10.00 39.46 -21.11
C MET A 1 -8.66 38.78 -21.37
N LYS A 2 -8.20 37.89 -20.50
CA LYS A 2 -7.04 37.03 -20.85
C LYS A 2 -7.44 36.14 -22.02
N ASP A 3 -6.50 35.83 -22.89
CA ASP A 3 -6.70 34.88 -23.98
C ASP A 3 -7.14 33.52 -23.43
N LEU A 4 -8.19 32.94 -23.99
CA LEU A 4 -8.76 31.66 -23.55
C LEU A 4 -7.73 30.51 -23.70
N GLU A 5 -6.85 30.57 -24.72
CA GLU A 5 -5.74 29.64 -24.87
C GLU A 5 -4.78 29.73 -23.69
N ILE A 6 -4.39 30.93 -23.27
CA ILE A 6 -3.48 31.14 -22.13
C ILE A 6 -4.10 30.60 -20.85
N LEU A 7 -5.37 30.89 -20.57
CA LEU A 7 -6.08 30.37 -19.40
C LEU A 7 -6.10 28.84 -19.39
N PHE A 8 -6.37 28.25 -20.55
CA PHE A 8 -6.39 26.80 -20.68
C PHE A 8 -5.00 26.19 -20.44
N LEU A 9 -3.95 26.78 -21.03
CA LEU A 9 -2.57 26.32 -20.88
C LEU A 9 -2.04 26.50 -19.45
N GLU A 10 -2.60 27.44 -18.68
CA GLU A 10 -2.37 27.58 -17.23
C GLU A 10 -3.19 26.59 -16.39
N GLY A 11 -4.07 25.78 -17.01
CA GLY A 11 -4.94 24.82 -16.31
C GLY A 11 -6.13 25.44 -15.59
N ARG A 12 -6.48 26.68 -15.92
CA ARG A 12 -7.60 27.47 -15.33
C ARG A 12 -8.90 27.19 -16.07
N TYR A 13 -9.28 25.91 -16.12
CA TYR A 13 -10.43 25.45 -16.94
C TYR A 13 -11.76 26.08 -16.50
N ALA A 14 -11.98 26.24 -15.19
CA ALA A 14 -13.19 26.90 -14.69
C ALA A 14 -13.34 28.34 -15.19
N GLU A 15 -12.22 29.09 -15.32
CA GLU A 15 -12.25 30.45 -15.83
C GLU A 15 -12.47 30.52 -17.34
N VAL A 16 -11.98 29.52 -18.09
CA VAL A 16 -12.33 29.38 -19.51
C VAL A 16 -13.83 29.22 -19.67
N LEU A 17 -14.46 28.35 -18.85
CA LEU A 17 -15.90 28.11 -18.91
C LEU A 17 -16.71 29.31 -18.44
N ALA A 18 -16.31 29.97 -17.35
CA ALA A 18 -16.94 31.19 -16.86
C ALA A 18 -16.95 32.34 -17.88
N GLN A 19 -15.90 32.44 -18.74
CA GLN A 19 -15.83 33.45 -19.79
C GLN A 19 -16.56 33.07 -21.10
N THR A 20 -17.01 31.81 -21.22
CA THR A 20 -17.61 31.26 -22.45
C THR A 20 -18.98 30.63 -22.18
N VAL A 21 -19.03 29.33 -21.95
CA VAL A 21 -20.29 28.58 -21.85
C VAL A 21 -21.17 29.09 -20.73
N ASP A 22 -20.63 29.34 -19.54
CA ASP A 22 -21.42 29.71 -18.37
C ASP A 22 -21.90 31.16 -18.41
N SER A 23 -21.24 32.05 -19.15
CA SER A 23 -21.65 33.43 -19.35
C SER A 23 -22.66 33.59 -20.48
N GLY A 24 -22.83 32.60 -21.32
CA GLY A 24 -23.60 32.70 -22.57
C GLY A 24 -23.02 33.67 -23.61
N ARG A 25 -21.80 34.17 -23.41
CA ARG A 25 -21.15 35.11 -24.33
C ARG A 25 -20.60 34.38 -25.55
N ALA A 26 -20.73 34.99 -26.72
CA ALA A 26 -20.07 34.52 -27.92
C ALA A 26 -18.54 34.66 -27.80
N TRP A 27 -17.81 33.68 -28.29
CA TRP A 27 -16.35 33.69 -28.37
C TRP A 27 -15.89 33.42 -29.80
N ASN A 28 -14.60 33.69 -30.06
CA ASN A 28 -14.02 33.40 -31.37
C ASN A 28 -14.00 31.86 -31.58
N LYS A 29 -14.52 31.40 -32.70
CA LYS A 29 -14.61 29.96 -33.05
C LYS A 29 -13.24 29.25 -33.01
N SER A 30 -12.13 29.96 -33.23
CA SER A 30 -10.79 29.42 -33.08
C SER A 30 -10.46 28.94 -31.66
N HIS A 31 -11.15 29.44 -30.64
CA HIS A 31 -11.00 29.00 -29.25
C HIS A 31 -11.88 27.79 -28.88
N THR A 32 -12.76 27.34 -29.78
CA THR A 32 -13.65 26.19 -29.53
C THR A 32 -12.90 24.93 -29.03
N PRO A 33 -11.72 24.56 -29.56
CA PRO A 33 -10.97 23.41 -29.04
C PRO A 33 -10.61 23.53 -27.55
N TRP A 34 -10.23 24.73 -27.10
CA TRP A 34 -9.86 25.00 -25.71
C TRP A 34 -11.08 24.95 -24.78
N VAL A 35 -12.25 25.43 -25.25
CA VAL A 35 -13.50 25.33 -24.50
C VAL A 35 -13.93 23.88 -24.35
N ILE A 36 -13.86 23.08 -25.43
CA ILE A 36 -14.16 21.64 -25.39
C ILE A 36 -13.17 20.91 -24.49
N GLY A 37 -11.89 21.30 -24.51
CA GLY A 37 -10.89 20.81 -23.58
C GLY A 37 -11.24 21.09 -22.13
N ALA A 38 -11.63 22.32 -21.82
CA ALA A 38 -12.04 22.73 -20.47
C ALA A 38 -13.29 21.96 -19.99
N LEU A 39 -14.30 21.79 -20.85
CA LEU A 39 -15.47 20.95 -20.54
C LEU A 39 -15.07 19.49 -20.29
N SER A 40 -14.16 18.95 -21.12
CA SER A 40 -13.68 17.58 -20.99
C SER A 40 -12.92 17.35 -19.68
N PHE A 41 -12.09 18.29 -19.26
CA PHE A 41 -11.30 18.17 -18.03
C PHE A 41 -12.08 18.47 -16.75
N THR A 42 -13.19 19.22 -16.84
CA THR A 42 -14.11 19.47 -15.73
C THR A 42 -15.26 18.44 -15.63
N GLY A 43 -15.30 17.43 -16.52
CA GLY A 43 -16.29 16.36 -16.47
C GLY A 43 -17.62 16.68 -17.16
N ARG A 44 -17.73 17.84 -17.82
CA ARG A 44 -18.95 18.26 -18.56
C ARG A 44 -18.96 17.68 -19.99
N ILE A 45 -18.86 16.33 -20.09
CA ILE A 45 -18.62 15.63 -21.36
C ILE A 45 -19.80 15.76 -22.34
N ASP A 46 -21.03 15.76 -21.84
CA ASP A 46 -22.21 15.85 -22.69
C ASP A 46 -22.31 17.23 -23.37
N GLU A 47 -21.89 18.28 -22.66
CA GLU A 47 -21.78 19.62 -23.23
C GLU A 47 -20.61 19.71 -24.23
N ALA A 48 -19.48 19.06 -23.92
CA ALA A 48 -18.36 18.97 -24.87
C ALA A 48 -18.77 18.28 -26.18
N ARG A 49 -19.54 17.16 -26.11
CA ARG A 49 -20.08 16.47 -27.31
C ARG A 49 -20.99 17.38 -28.13
N THR A 50 -21.96 18.02 -27.46
CA THR A 50 -22.92 18.90 -28.12
C THR A 50 -22.21 20.05 -28.82
N LEU A 51 -21.24 20.67 -28.14
CA LEU A 51 -20.48 21.79 -28.68
C LEU A 51 -19.59 21.37 -29.86
N ALA A 52 -18.93 20.20 -29.76
CA ALA A 52 -18.10 19.64 -30.83
C ALA A 52 -18.92 19.37 -32.09
N THR A 53 -20.07 18.71 -31.96
CA THR A 53 -20.97 18.40 -33.08
C THR A 53 -21.50 19.68 -33.74
N LYS A 54 -21.94 20.66 -32.94
CA LYS A 54 -22.50 21.93 -33.43
C LYS A 54 -21.50 22.72 -34.28
N ASN A 55 -20.20 22.71 -33.91
CA ASN A 55 -19.18 23.55 -34.53
C ASN A 55 -18.31 22.81 -35.57
N GLN A 56 -18.52 21.50 -35.78
CA GLN A 56 -17.66 20.68 -36.62
C GLN A 56 -17.47 21.22 -38.05
N GLY A 57 -18.53 21.77 -38.65
CA GLY A 57 -18.49 22.31 -40.02
C GLY A 57 -17.76 23.65 -40.16
N ASP A 58 -17.56 24.36 -39.05
CA ASP A 58 -16.99 25.71 -39.04
C ASP A 58 -15.49 25.75 -38.66
N LEU A 59 -14.95 24.63 -38.17
CA LEU A 59 -13.57 24.56 -37.69
C LEU A 59 -12.58 24.25 -38.82
N LYS A 60 -11.44 24.92 -38.79
CA LYS A 60 -10.30 24.56 -39.65
C LYS A 60 -9.76 23.17 -39.27
N ARG A 61 -9.01 22.53 -40.18
CA ARG A 61 -8.44 21.20 -39.95
C ARG A 61 -7.66 21.09 -38.63
N SER A 62 -6.82 22.03 -38.31
CA SER A 62 -6.00 22.05 -37.09
C SER A 62 -6.89 22.15 -35.82
N GLU A 63 -7.89 23.00 -35.86
CA GLU A 63 -8.87 23.18 -34.78
C GLU A 63 -9.73 21.91 -34.60
N LEU A 64 -10.11 21.25 -35.69
CA LEU A 64 -10.87 20.01 -35.66
C LEU A 64 -10.07 18.85 -35.06
N ILE A 65 -8.77 18.71 -35.45
CA ILE A 65 -7.87 17.70 -34.87
C ILE A 65 -7.75 17.90 -33.35
N GLN A 66 -7.56 19.14 -32.90
CA GLN A 66 -7.43 19.48 -31.50
C GLN A 66 -8.75 19.27 -30.72
N THR A 67 -9.88 19.64 -31.30
CA THR A 67 -11.23 19.40 -30.76
C THR A 67 -11.46 17.92 -30.50
N ARG A 68 -11.23 17.07 -31.50
CA ARG A 68 -11.40 15.61 -31.41
C ARG A 68 -10.43 15.01 -30.38
N PHE A 69 -9.21 15.51 -30.29
CA PHE A 69 -8.26 15.10 -29.28
C PHE A 69 -8.78 15.36 -27.86
N PHE A 70 -9.23 16.56 -27.54
CA PHE A 70 -9.72 16.89 -26.21
C PHE A 70 -11.02 16.15 -25.87
N LEU A 71 -11.94 16.03 -26.84
CA LEU A 71 -13.15 15.24 -26.66
C LEU A 71 -12.82 13.79 -26.38
N ALA A 72 -11.88 13.18 -27.15
CA ALA A 72 -11.47 11.80 -26.93
C ALA A 72 -10.86 11.59 -25.54
N LEU A 73 -10.06 12.53 -25.01
CA LEU A 73 -9.54 12.45 -23.64
C LEU A 73 -10.66 12.47 -22.59
N GLY A 74 -11.66 13.33 -22.77
CA GLY A 74 -12.83 13.37 -21.90
C GLY A 74 -13.62 12.06 -21.93
N LEU A 75 -13.86 11.52 -23.13
CA LEU A 75 -14.54 10.24 -23.34
C LEU A 75 -13.80 9.06 -22.70
N ILE A 76 -12.46 9.02 -22.79
CA ILE A 76 -11.64 8.01 -22.11
C ILE A 76 -11.84 8.10 -20.59
N ARG A 77 -11.89 9.30 -20.01
CA ARG A 77 -12.09 9.47 -18.56
C ARG A 77 -13.41 8.90 -18.04
N ILE A 78 -14.46 8.96 -18.85
CA ILE A 78 -15.76 8.35 -18.49
C ILE A 78 -15.93 6.92 -19.00
N SER A 79 -14.86 6.32 -19.54
CA SER A 79 -14.85 4.96 -20.11
C SER A 79 -15.73 4.78 -21.37
N ALA A 80 -16.02 5.86 -22.11
CA ALA A 80 -16.70 5.84 -23.39
C ALA A 80 -15.71 5.53 -24.54
N TYR A 81 -15.04 4.38 -24.45
CA TYR A 81 -13.91 4.03 -25.32
C TYR A 81 -14.25 3.87 -26.80
N ALA A 82 -15.45 3.40 -27.12
CA ALA A 82 -15.90 3.26 -28.52
C ALA A 82 -15.99 4.63 -29.21
N GLU A 83 -16.55 5.63 -28.53
CA GLU A 83 -16.66 6.99 -29.04
C GLU A 83 -15.28 7.65 -29.13
N ALA A 84 -14.44 7.50 -28.10
CA ALA A 84 -13.07 8.01 -28.11
C ALA A 84 -12.27 7.43 -29.29
N ARG A 85 -12.41 6.12 -29.55
CA ARG A 85 -11.81 5.46 -30.71
C ARG A 85 -12.27 6.07 -32.04
N HIS A 86 -13.57 6.37 -32.15
CA HIS A 86 -14.14 6.98 -33.35
C HIS A 86 -13.49 8.35 -33.63
N GLU A 87 -13.44 9.25 -32.64
CA GLU A 87 -12.83 10.57 -32.78
C GLU A 87 -11.35 10.48 -33.15
N LEU A 88 -10.60 9.57 -32.52
CA LEU A 88 -9.17 9.38 -32.82
C LEU A 88 -8.96 8.72 -34.20
N ALA A 89 -9.88 7.86 -34.66
CA ALA A 89 -9.80 7.28 -36.01
C ALA A 89 -9.98 8.35 -37.08
N LEU A 90 -10.89 9.30 -36.88
CA LEU A 90 -11.06 10.45 -37.76
C LEU A 90 -9.79 11.32 -37.81
N ASN A 91 -9.13 11.52 -36.68
CA ASN A 91 -7.85 12.23 -36.64
C ASN A 91 -6.74 11.47 -37.39
N THR A 92 -6.68 10.14 -37.27
CA THR A 92 -5.65 9.35 -37.97
C THR A 92 -5.81 9.35 -39.50
N GLN A 93 -7.02 9.54 -40.02
CA GLN A 93 -7.25 9.66 -41.45
C GLN A 93 -6.53 10.90 -42.04
N THR A 94 -6.32 11.94 -41.22
CA THR A 94 -5.61 13.16 -41.65
C THR A 94 -4.10 12.95 -41.83
N LEU A 95 -3.51 11.83 -41.34
CA LEU A 95 -2.10 11.47 -41.52
C LEU A 95 -1.69 11.31 -43.02
N ARG A 96 -2.67 11.17 -43.90
CA ARG A 96 -2.45 11.12 -45.35
C ARG A 96 -2.06 12.49 -45.96
N HIS A 97 -2.24 13.57 -45.21
CA HIS A 97 -1.95 14.93 -45.63
C HIS A 97 -0.69 15.43 -44.94
N LYS A 98 -0.05 16.47 -45.53
CA LYS A 98 1.04 17.16 -44.84
C LYS A 98 0.51 17.86 -43.60
N LEU A 99 1.05 17.52 -42.45
CA LEU A 99 0.68 18.04 -41.11
C LEU A 99 1.80 18.94 -40.61
N ASN A 100 1.44 19.93 -39.79
CA ASN A 100 2.41 20.64 -38.97
C ASN A 100 2.72 19.83 -37.69
N ASP A 101 3.77 20.22 -36.97
CA ASP A 101 4.24 19.49 -35.81
C ASP A 101 3.19 19.50 -34.64
N ARG A 102 2.40 20.58 -34.53
CA ARG A 102 1.33 20.68 -33.50
C ARG A 102 0.16 19.75 -33.81
N GLU A 103 -0.27 19.64 -35.07
CA GLU A 103 -1.25 18.67 -35.55
C GLU A 103 -0.78 17.23 -35.30
N THR A 104 0.50 16.98 -35.65
CA THR A 104 1.16 15.68 -35.44
C THR A 104 1.16 15.30 -33.95
N PHE A 105 1.48 16.24 -33.06
CA PHE A 105 1.42 16.04 -31.62
C PHE A 105 0.04 15.60 -31.17
N PHE A 106 -1.04 16.32 -31.49
CA PHE A 106 -2.39 15.99 -31.01
C PHE A 106 -2.84 14.60 -31.45
N ILE A 107 -2.50 14.20 -32.69
CA ILE A 107 -2.85 12.87 -33.18
C ILE A 107 -2.12 11.76 -32.41
N TYR A 108 -0.78 11.85 -32.31
CA TYR A 108 0.00 10.81 -31.63
C TYR A 108 -0.19 10.79 -30.13
N GLN A 109 -0.44 11.94 -29.51
CA GLN A 109 -0.77 12.04 -28.08
C GLN A 109 -2.10 11.36 -27.77
N GLY A 110 -3.14 11.60 -28.57
CA GLY A 110 -4.43 10.93 -28.43
C GLY A 110 -4.32 9.41 -28.60
N LEU A 111 -3.55 8.96 -29.61
CA LEU A 111 -3.26 7.54 -29.80
C LEU A 111 -2.47 6.94 -28.64
N ALA A 112 -1.51 7.66 -28.06
CA ALA A 112 -0.73 7.19 -26.92
C ALA A 112 -1.63 6.94 -25.71
N PHE A 113 -2.48 7.91 -25.36
CA PHE A 113 -3.47 7.76 -24.28
C PHE A 113 -4.42 6.58 -24.52
N TYR A 114 -5.07 6.53 -25.67
CA TYR A 114 -6.01 5.47 -25.98
C TYR A 114 -5.37 4.07 -25.91
N ARG A 115 -4.19 3.92 -26.52
CA ARG A 115 -3.44 2.65 -26.52
C ARG A 115 -2.99 2.24 -25.12
N TYR A 116 -2.59 3.19 -24.29
CA TYR A 116 -2.25 2.95 -22.89
C TYR A 116 -3.45 2.36 -22.12
N PHE A 117 -4.62 2.98 -22.22
CA PHE A 117 -5.82 2.49 -21.54
C PHE A 117 -6.29 1.14 -22.09
N CYS A 118 -6.09 0.87 -23.39
CA CYS A 118 -6.35 -0.45 -24.01
C CYS A 118 -5.29 -1.51 -23.68
N GLY A 119 -4.27 -1.21 -22.88
CA GLY A 119 -3.20 -2.15 -22.55
C GLY A 119 -2.23 -2.45 -23.69
N ARG A 120 -2.28 -1.69 -24.81
CA ARG A 120 -1.38 -1.85 -25.97
C ARG A 120 -0.09 -1.04 -25.73
N LEU A 121 0.70 -1.47 -24.74
CA LEU A 121 1.78 -0.67 -24.18
C LEU A 121 2.91 -0.36 -25.16
N GLU A 122 3.32 -1.31 -26.01
CA GLU A 122 4.35 -1.10 -27.03
C GLU A 122 3.94 -0.03 -28.05
N LEU A 123 2.67 -0.13 -28.52
CA LEU A 123 2.14 0.89 -29.43
C LEU A 123 1.93 2.24 -28.76
N ALA A 124 1.59 2.25 -27.45
CA ALA A 124 1.50 3.48 -26.67
C ALA A 124 2.88 4.12 -26.51
N LEU A 125 3.93 3.32 -26.25
CA LEU A 125 5.31 3.80 -26.13
C LEU A 125 5.80 4.43 -27.44
N SER A 126 5.61 3.78 -28.56
CA SER A 126 5.94 4.33 -29.89
C SER A 126 5.18 5.62 -30.19
N SER A 127 3.89 5.69 -29.83
CA SER A 127 3.09 6.90 -30.07
C SER A 127 3.52 8.05 -29.16
N SER A 128 3.84 7.79 -27.89
CA SER A 128 4.29 8.82 -26.96
C SER A 128 5.63 9.43 -27.38
N LEU A 129 6.51 8.62 -27.99
CA LEU A 129 7.78 9.13 -28.54
C LEU A 129 7.52 10.12 -29.69
N LYS A 130 6.68 9.72 -30.65
CA LYS A 130 6.31 10.60 -31.79
C LYS A 130 5.62 11.89 -31.33
N ALA A 131 4.77 11.80 -30.29
CA ALA A 131 4.14 12.97 -29.69
C ALA A 131 5.18 13.91 -29.06
N LEU A 132 6.15 13.36 -28.31
CA LEU A 132 7.21 14.15 -27.68
C LEU A 132 8.12 14.83 -28.70
N GLU A 133 8.51 14.13 -29.76
CA GLU A 133 9.29 14.69 -30.86
C GLU A 133 8.56 15.85 -31.56
N ALA A 134 7.26 15.65 -31.86
CA ALA A 134 6.45 16.68 -32.51
C ALA A 134 6.24 17.89 -31.57
N ALA A 135 5.96 17.68 -30.28
CA ALA A 135 5.86 18.78 -29.31
C ALA A 135 7.18 19.55 -29.15
N THR A 136 8.30 18.85 -29.26
CA THR A 136 9.63 19.46 -29.16
C THR A 136 9.93 20.31 -30.39
N LYS A 137 9.65 19.81 -31.61
CA LYS A 137 9.81 20.57 -32.87
C LYS A 137 8.91 21.80 -32.95
N ALA A 138 7.67 21.67 -32.42
CA ALA A 138 6.72 22.77 -32.36
C ALA A 138 7.00 23.80 -31.26
N ASP A 139 8.00 23.58 -30.43
CA ASP A 139 8.24 24.29 -29.16
C ASP A 139 6.97 24.46 -28.31
N PHE A 140 6.14 23.40 -28.28
CA PHE A 140 4.85 23.40 -27.64
C PHE A 140 4.96 22.82 -26.22
N ILE A 141 5.16 23.69 -25.22
CA ILE A 141 5.43 23.30 -23.82
C ILE A 141 4.32 22.42 -23.24
N TYR A 142 3.07 22.80 -23.41
CA TYR A 142 1.92 21.99 -22.95
C TYR A 142 1.97 20.57 -23.54
N GLY A 143 2.33 20.47 -24.82
CA GLY A 143 2.53 19.19 -25.50
C GLY A 143 3.68 18.38 -24.91
N LYS A 144 4.81 19.03 -24.59
CA LYS A 144 5.96 18.38 -23.96
C LYS A 144 5.57 17.79 -22.59
N ILE A 145 4.78 18.52 -21.79
CA ILE A 145 4.28 18.04 -20.48
C ILE A 145 3.41 16.78 -20.67
N LEU A 146 2.41 16.83 -21.54
CA LEU A 146 1.50 15.70 -21.76
C LEU A 146 2.20 14.48 -22.35
N ALA A 147 3.16 14.68 -23.27
CA ALA A 147 3.90 13.58 -23.88
C ALA A 147 4.87 12.91 -22.90
N ALA A 148 5.54 13.68 -22.06
CA ALA A 148 6.40 13.16 -21.00
C ALA A 148 5.57 12.41 -19.96
N ASP A 149 4.41 12.93 -19.56
CA ASP A 149 3.50 12.32 -18.59
C ASP A 149 3.05 10.94 -19.07
N ILE A 150 2.45 10.83 -20.27
CA ILE A 150 1.98 9.53 -20.77
C ILE A 150 3.13 8.55 -21.02
N ARG A 151 4.30 9.03 -21.47
CA ARG A 151 5.48 8.20 -21.64
C ARG A 151 5.94 7.61 -20.32
N GLY A 152 5.96 8.42 -19.26
CA GLY A 152 6.26 7.97 -17.91
C GLY A 152 5.31 6.86 -17.45
N HIS A 153 4.01 7.04 -17.64
CA HIS A 153 3.00 6.02 -17.33
C HIS A 153 3.23 4.71 -18.09
N VAL A 154 3.51 4.78 -19.39
CA VAL A 154 3.75 3.60 -20.24
C VAL A 154 5.00 2.85 -19.80
N LEU A 155 6.11 3.55 -19.57
CA LEU A 155 7.38 2.98 -19.11
C LEU A 155 7.21 2.25 -17.78
N ILE A 156 6.50 2.83 -16.82
CA ILE A 156 6.21 2.18 -15.54
C ILE A 156 5.45 0.87 -15.76
N GLN A 157 4.46 0.87 -16.64
CA GLN A 157 3.67 -0.33 -16.93
C GLN A 157 4.46 -1.40 -17.72
N THR A 158 5.53 -1.02 -18.41
CA THR A 158 6.45 -1.93 -19.11
C THR A 158 7.69 -2.32 -18.30
N GLU A 159 7.60 -2.24 -16.97
CA GLU A 159 8.65 -2.68 -16.01
C GLU A 159 9.86 -1.75 -15.87
N ASN A 160 9.79 -0.55 -16.44
CA ASN A 160 10.86 0.44 -16.34
C ASN A 160 10.46 1.58 -15.39
N VAL A 161 10.29 1.23 -14.10
CA VAL A 161 9.73 2.14 -13.08
C VAL A 161 10.59 3.38 -12.89
N ASP A 162 11.92 3.21 -12.79
CA ASP A 162 12.84 4.31 -12.51
C ASP A 162 12.87 5.34 -13.67
N GLU A 163 12.93 4.85 -14.91
CA GLU A 163 12.89 5.71 -16.08
C GLU A 163 11.53 6.40 -16.23
N GLY A 164 10.44 5.67 -15.98
CA GLY A 164 9.10 6.23 -16.02
C GLY A 164 8.88 7.33 -15.00
N LEU A 165 9.34 7.15 -13.75
CA LEU A 165 9.29 8.19 -12.71
C LEU A 165 10.15 9.41 -13.07
N LYS A 166 11.27 9.23 -13.80
CA LYS A 166 12.07 10.35 -14.30
C LYS A 166 11.28 11.20 -15.30
N TYR A 167 10.59 10.57 -16.27
CA TYR A 167 9.72 11.30 -17.21
C TYR A 167 8.57 12.03 -16.51
N LEU A 168 7.92 11.41 -15.52
CA LEU A 168 6.88 12.07 -14.72
C LEU A 168 7.45 13.25 -13.93
N SER A 169 8.64 13.12 -13.35
CA SER A 169 9.29 14.20 -12.62
C SER A 169 9.65 15.38 -13.52
N GLU A 170 10.05 15.10 -14.76
CA GLU A 170 10.30 16.11 -15.78
C GLU A 170 8.99 16.82 -16.18
N ALA A 171 7.92 16.09 -16.45
CA ALA A 171 6.60 16.65 -16.72
C ALA A 171 6.12 17.54 -15.57
N LEU A 172 6.27 17.10 -14.32
CA LEU A 172 5.93 17.89 -13.13
C LEU A 172 6.74 19.18 -13.03
N LYS A 173 8.05 19.11 -13.31
CA LYS A 173 8.91 20.29 -13.31
C LYS A 173 8.47 21.30 -14.36
N LEU A 174 8.22 20.86 -15.59
CA LEU A 174 7.73 21.72 -16.68
C LEU A 174 6.37 22.33 -16.33
N ALA A 175 5.42 21.55 -15.81
CA ALA A 175 4.10 22.05 -15.42
C ALA A 175 4.20 23.14 -14.34
N LYS A 176 5.04 22.96 -13.33
CA LYS A 176 5.29 23.98 -12.28
C LYS A 176 5.95 25.24 -12.84
N THR A 177 6.96 25.08 -13.68
CA THR A 177 7.69 26.22 -14.29
C THR A 177 6.77 27.09 -15.16
N HIS A 178 5.80 26.46 -15.84
CA HIS A 178 4.86 27.16 -16.71
C HIS A 178 3.48 27.40 -16.08
N ASN A 179 3.41 27.37 -14.76
CA ASN A 179 2.22 27.68 -13.95
C ASN A 179 0.96 26.85 -14.28
N ASN A 180 1.11 25.68 -14.91
CA ASN A 180 -0.02 24.80 -15.14
C ASN A 180 -0.30 23.94 -13.89
N GLN A 181 -1.07 24.52 -12.95
CA GLN A 181 -1.36 23.88 -11.66
C GLN A 181 -2.18 22.58 -11.82
N ALA A 182 -3.07 22.50 -12.81
CA ALA A 182 -3.89 21.32 -13.05
C ALA A 182 -3.03 20.11 -13.46
N LEU A 183 -2.15 20.27 -14.45
CA LEU A 183 -1.21 19.21 -14.85
C LEU A 183 -0.19 18.90 -13.75
N ALA A 184 0.32 19.92 -13.06
CA ALA A 184 1.24 19.71 -11.94
C ALA A 184 0.59 18.86 -10.83
N ASN A 185 -0.68 19.12 -10.50
CA ASN A 185 -1.43 18.31 -9.52
C ASN A 185 -1.64 16.88 -10.01
N ALA A 186 -2.07 16.70 -11.26
CA ALA A 186 -2.32 15.38 -11.82
C ALA A 186 -1.04 14.51 -11.85
N THR A 187 0.06 15.07 -12.35
CA THR A 187 1.35 14.36 -12.44
C THR A 187 1.94 14.07 -11.05
N GLU A 188 1.83 15.01 -10.08
CA GLU A 188 2.28 14.77 -8.71
C GLU A 188 1.48 13.64 -8.04
N ILE A 189 0.17 13.56 -8.26
CA ILE A 189 -0.68 12.47 -7.78
C ILE A 189 -0.26 11.14 -8.42
N SER A 190 0.04 11.15 -9.71
CA SER A 190 0.54 9.97 -10.42
C SER A 190 1.86 9.46 -9.82
N ILE A 191 2.82 10.37 -9.57
CA ILE A 191 4.09 10.03 -8.92
C ILE A 191 3.85 9.44 -7.54
N LEU A 192 3.04 10.10 -6.69
CA LEU A 192 2.72 9.59 -5.36
C LEU A 192 2.04 8.22 -5.40
N SER A 193 1.14 8.02 -6.36
CA SER A 193 0.45 6.73 -6.54
C SER A 193 1.43 5.62 -6.93
N TYR A 194 2.41 5.91 -7.79
CA TYR A 194 3.45 4.94 -8.15
C TYR A 194 4.46 4.71 -7.04
N GLU A 195 4.92 5.76 -6.35
CA GLU A 195 5.75 5.60 -5.14
C GLU A 195 5.06 4.68 -4.13
N ALA A 196 3.76 4.89 -3.92
CA ALA A 196 2.93 4.08 -3.05
C ALA A 196 2.77 2.64 -3.57
N GLN A 197 2.54 2.47 -4.87
CA GLN A 197 2.34 1.16 -5.50
C GLN A 197 3.59 0.30 -5.47
N TYR A 198 4.75 0.90 -5.67
CA TYR A 198 6.02 0.18 -5.78
C TYR A 198 6.85 0.18 -4.49
N GLY A 199 6.35 0.78 -3.41
CA GLY A 199 6.98 0.76 -2.09
C GLY A 199 8.18 1.69 -1.95
N ILE A 200 8.22 2.75 -2.78
CA ILE A 200 9.23 3.80 -2.67
C ILE A 200 8.82 4.71 -1.51
N GLU A 201 9.72 4.94 -0.55
CA GLU A 201 9.46 5.73 0.67
C GLU A 201 8.18 5.34 1.44
N SER A 202 7.90 4.03 1.57
CA SER A 202 6.65 3.48 2.11
C SER A 202 6.23 4.08 3.45
N LYS A 203 7.16 4.33 4.38
CA LYS A 203 6.88 4.87 5.73
C LYS A 203 6.27 6.29 5.72
N LYS A 204 6.58 7.12 4.71
CA LYS A 204 6.09 8.51 4.60
C LYS A 204 4.93 8.70 3.64
N ILE A 205 4.58 7.65 2.89
CA ILE A 205 3.65 7.79 1.77
C ILE A 205 2.24 8.19 2.20
N ILE A 206 1.73 7.65 3.31
CA ILE A 206 0.41 8.00 3.85
C ILE A 206 0.35 9.49 4.20
N GLU A 207 1.39 10.01 4.85
CA GLU A 207 1.45 11.44 5.20
C GLU A 207 1.52 12.33 3.96
N LYS A 208 2.32 11.90 2.96
CA LYS A 208 2.39 12.61 1.66
C LYS A 208 1.02 12.65 0.98
N LEU A 209 0.31 11.52 0.90
CA LEU A 209 -1.04 11.42 0.32
C LEU A 209 -2.05 12.28 1.09
N LYS A 210 -2.07 12.21 2.43
CA LYS A 210 -2.95 13.04 3.28
C LYS A 210 -2.65 14.54 3.11
N ARG A 211 -1.39 14.93 3.04
CA ARG A 211 -0.97 16.31 2.81
C ARG A 211 -1.40 16.81 1.44
N LYS A 212 -1.26 15.99 0.40
CA LYS A 212 -1.71 16.33 -0.94
C LYS A 212 -3.23 16.47 -1.00
N LEU A 213 -3.97 15.55 -0.39
CA LEU A 213 -5.44 15.59 -0.32
C LEU A 213 -5.95 16.91 0.31
N LYS A 214 -5.30 17.38 1.38
CA LYS A 214 -5.66 18.66 2.04
C LYS A 214 -5.37 19.89 1.16
N LYS A 215 -4.46 19.79 0.20
CA LYS A 215 -4.07 20.90 -0.68
C LYS A 215 -4.86 20.97 -1.98
N LEU A 216 -5.65 19.94 -2.29
CA LEU A 216 -6.49 19.96 -3.48
C LEU A 216 -7.64 20.95 -3.35
N HIS A 217 -7.93 21.63 -4.46
CA HIS A 217 -9.13 22.45 -4.57
C HIS A 217 -10.39 21.58 -4.46
N SER A 218 -11.46 22.12 -3.88
CA SER A 218 -12.74 21.40 -3.69
C SER A 218 -13.29 20.82 -4.99
N ASP A 219 -13.08 21.52 -6.10
CA ASP A 219 -13.65 21.19 -7.41
C ASP A 219 -12.83 20.14 -8.19
N ASP A 220 -11.62 19.80 -7.75
CA ASP A 220 -10.81 18.73 -8.36
C ASP A 220 -11.24 17.36 -7.83
N THR A 221 -12.49 17.03 -8.09
CA THR A 221 -13.14 15.81 -7.60
C THR A 221 -12.53 14.54 -8.16
N TYR A 222 -12.03 14.55 -9.41
CA TYR A 222 -11.34 13.40 -10.02
C TYR A 222 -10.04 13.06 -9.29
N SER A 223 -9.18 14.05 -9.07
CA SER A 223 -7.91 13.88 -8.35
C SER A 223 -8.15 13.49 -6.89
N LYS A 224 -9.17 14.09 -6.26
CA LYS A 224 -9.56 13.77 -4.88
C LYS A 224 -9.98 12.31 -4.75
N ALA A 225 -10.85 11.82 -5.65
CA ALA A 225 -11.25 10.41 -5.67
C ALA A 225 -10.05 9.47 -5.87
N THR A 226 -9.13 9.80 -6.79
CA THR A 226 -7.91 9.02 -7.03
C THR A 226 -7.05 8.92 -5.77
N LEU A 227 -6.83 10.03 -5.05
CA LEU A 227 -6.05 10.04 -3.81
C LEU A 227 -6.73 9.26 -2.68
N LEU A 228 -8.05 9.37 -2.54
CA LEU A 228 -8.82 8.61 -1.55
C LEU A 228 -8.71 7.11 -1.79
N LEU A 229 -8.84 6.66 -3.05
CA LEU A 229 -8.68 5.25 -3.42
C LEU A 229 -7.26 4.73 -3.17
N GLU A 230 -6.24 5.57 -3.41
CA GLU A 230 -4.86 5.19 -3.15
C GLU A 230 -4.56 5.16 -1.65
N LEU A 231 -5.04 6.14 -0.89
CA LEU A 231 -4.91 6.15 0.57
C LEU A 231 -5.59 4.95 1.21
N ALA A 232 -6.82 4.60 0.75
CA ALA A 232 -7.53 3.40 1.16
C ALA A 232 -6.70 2.14 0.88
N ARG A 233 -6.08 2.04 -0.31
CA ARG A 233 -5.20 0.92 -0.65
C ARG A 233 -4.01 0.81 0.30
N GLN A 234 -3.38 1.92 0.65
CA GLN A 234 -2.23 1.93 1.57
C GLN A 234 -2.63 1.50 2.98
N LEU A 235 -3.80 1.93 3.46
CA LEU A 235 -4.32 1.52 4.77
C LEU A 235 -4.74 0.03 4.78
N ILE A 236 -5.28 -0.49 3.68
CA ILE A 236 -5.55 -1.93 3.51
C ILE A 236 -4.24 -2.73 3.60
N LEU A 237 -3.18 -2.30 2.92
CA LEU A 237 -1.87 -2.96 2.98
C LEU A 237 -1.28 -2.95 4.40
N ARG A 238 -1.55 -1.92 5.18
CA ARG A 238 -1.13 -1.80 6.60
C ARG A 238 -2.10 -2.43 7.58
N ALA A 239 -3.10 -3.15 7.07
CA ALA A 239 -4.11 -3.80 7.89
C ALA A 239 -4.80 -2.86 8.90
N SER A 240 -5.19 -1.67 8.44
CA SER A 240 -5.93 -0.66 9.22
C SER A 240 -7.38 -0.48 8.70
N PRO A 241 -8.24 -1.50 8.75
CA PRO A 241 -9.58 -1.47 8.14
C PRO A 241 -10.51 -0.39 8.69
N ARG A 242 -10.34 0.01 9.94
CA ARG A 242 -11.20 1.01 10.60
C ARG A 242 -11.14 2.38 9.91
N ASP A 243 -9.97 2.74 9.36
CA ASP A 243 -9.74 4.03 8.73
C ASP A 243 -10.13 4.05 7.23
N VAL A 244 -10.44 2.89 6.66
CA VAL A 244 -10.63 2.74 5.21
C VAL A 244 -12.06 3.09 4.78
N ALA A 245 -13.08 2.62 5.51
CA ALA A 245 -14.48 2.77 5.12
C ALA A 245 -14.88 4.26 4.87
N PRO A 246 -14.55 5.21 5.75
CA PRO A 246 -14.89 6.62 5.52
C PRO A 246 -14.27 7.20 4.24
N LEU A 247 -13.05 6.75 3.89
CA LEU A 247 -12.39 7.19 2.65
C LEU A 247 -13.08 6.64 1.40
N LEU A 248 -13.52 5.38 1.45
CA LEU A 248 -14.24 4.76 0.34
C LEU A 248 -15.64 5.36 0.18
N ASP A 249 -16.33 5.70 1.27
CA ASP A 249 -17.62 6.39 1.23
C ASP A 249 -17.49 7.80 0.62
N GLU A 250 -16.44 8.54 0.96
CA GLU A 250 -16.16 9.84 0.35
C GLU A 250 -15.81 9.69 -1.13
N ALA A 251 -14.94 8.74 -1.49
CA ALA A 251 -14.60 8.43 -2.87
C ALA A 251 -15.82 8.03 -3.70
N SER A 252 -16.72 7.23 -3.13
CA SER A 252 -17.97 6.79 -3.76
C SER A 252 -18.82 7.99 -4.20
N ARG A 253 -19.08 8.94 -3.30
CA ARG A 253 -19.85 10.15 -3.61
C ARG A 253 -19.26 10.94 -4.78
N LEU A 254 -17.93 11.10 -4.80
CA LEU A 254 -17.25 11.81 -5.88
C LEU A 254 -17.34 11.05 -7.22
N ILE A 255 -17.08 9.74 -7.21
CA ILE A 255 -17.04 8.90 -8.41
C ILE A 255 -18.41 8.83 -9.10
N TYR A 256 -19.51 8.71 -8.33
CA TYR A 256 -20.85 8.66 -8.91
C TYR A 256 -21.26 9.99 -9.56
N THR A 257 -20.76 11.11 -9.06
CA THR A 257 -20.99 12.43 -9.70
C THR A 257 -20.34 12.48 -11.10
N PHE A 258 -19.15 11.90 -11.26
CA PHE A 258 -18.40 11.89 -12.52
C PHE A 258 -18.75 10.74 -13.47
N LYS A 259 -19.53 9.75 -13.01
CA LYS A 259 -19.84 8.53 -13.78
C LYS A 259 -18.59 7.82 -14.35
N ASN A 260 -17.47 7.87 -13.63
CA ASN A 260 -16.22 7.25 -14.06
C ASN A 260 -16.22 5.76 -13.72
N ARG A 261 -16.57 4.93 -14.69
CA ARG A 261 -16.69 3.47 -14.53
C ARG A 261 -15.38 2.80 -14.10
N ARG A 262 -14.24 3.32 -14.53
CA ARG A 262 -12.92 2.79 -14.16
C ARG A 262 -12.60 3.04 -12.68
N GLN A 263 -12.88 4.24 -12.17
CA GLN A 263 -12.73 4.53 -10.74
C GLN A 263 -13.76 3.77 -9.90
N GLU A 264 -14.97 3.58 -10.41
CA GLU A 264 -16.00 2.74 -9.78
C GLU A 264 -15.53 1.29 -9.63
N ALA A 265 -14.91 0.71 -10.65
CA ALA A 265 -14.32 -0.62 -10.56
C ALA A 265 -13.21 -0.68 -9.51
N LEU A 266 -12.30 0.31 -9.47
CA LEU A 266 -11.27 0.41 -8.44
C LEU A 266 -11.87 0.54 -7.04
N LEU A 267 -12.91 1.37 -6.87
CA LEU A 267 -13.66 1.49 -5.62
C LEU A 267 -14.20 0.14 -5.15
N ASN A 268 -14.85 -0.59 -6.04
CA ASN A 268 -15.40 -1.91 -5.74
C ASN A 268 -14.30 -2.93 -5.39
N ILE A 269 -13.13 -2.89 -6.05
CA ILE A 269 -11.98 -3.72 -5.67
C ILE A 269 -11.47 -3.36 -4.26
N ARG A 270 -11.48 -2.08 -3.86
CA ARG A 270 -11.09 -1.66 -2.50
C ARG A 270 -12.11 -2.10 -1.46
N TRP A 271 -13.41 -1.96 -1.75
CA TRP A 271 -14.47 -2.49 -0.89
C TRP A 271 -14.37 -4.00 -0.74
N ALA A 272 -14.12 -4.74 -1.83
CA ALA A 272 -13.88 -6.18 -1.77
C ALA A 272 -12.69 -6.52 -0.87
N SER A 273 -11.60 -5.77 -0.95
CA SER A 273 -10.42 -5.98 -0.13
C SER A 273 -10.70 -5.69 1.34
N LEU A 274 -11.41 -4.61 1.65
CA LEU A 274 -11.78 -4.23 3.01
C LEU A 274 -12.70 -5.27 3.66
N THR A 275 -13.81 -5.63 2.99
CA THR A 275 -14.79 -6.58 3.51
C THR A 275 -14.19 -7.99 3.66
N PHE A 276 -13.27 -8.37 2.77
CA PHE A 276 -12.52 -9.61 2.91
C PHE A 276 -11.64 -9.63 4.16
N MET A 277 -10.98 -8.51 4.47
CA MET A 277 -10.21 -8.38 5.72
C MET A 277 -11.09 -8.43 6.97
N GLN A 278 -12.32 -7.96 6.88
CA GLN A 278 -13.32 -7.98 7.96
C GLN A 278 -14.00 -9.34 8.15
N ASP A 279 -13.54 -10.36 7.42
CA ASP A 279 -14.10 -11.72 7.43
C ASP A 279 -15.54 -11.82 6.89
N GLU A 280 -15.85 -10.96 5.90
CA GLU A 280 -17.13 -10.92 5.17
C GLU A 280 -16.96 -11.41 3.72
N PRO A 281 -16.56 -12.68 3.46
CA PRO A 281 -16.11 -13.11 2.13
C PRO A 281 -17.21 -13.07 1.06
N TYR A 282 -18.48 -13.32 1.41
CA TYR A 282 -19.59 -13.24 0.45
C TYR A 282 -19.87 -11.80 0.01
N ARG A 283 -19.79 -10.85 0.93
CA ARG A 283 -19.90 -9.43 0.62
C ARG A 283 -18.72 -8.95 -0.23
N ALA A 284 -17.51 -9.40 0.10
CA ALA A 284 -16.32 -9.16 -0.69
C ALA A 284 -16.46 -9.68 -2.14
N LEU A 285 -17.01 -10.89 -2.30
CA LEU A 285 -17.26 -11.48 -3.62
C LEU A 285 -18.24 -10.63 -4.43
N SER A 286 -19.32 -10.14 -3.81
CA SER A 286 -20.29 -9.26 -4.46
C SER A 286 -19.65 -7.96 -4.98
N PHE A 287 -18.78 -7.32 -4.19
CA PHE A 287 -18.02 -6.15 -4.63
C PHE A 287 -17.06 -6.48 -5.78
N ALA A 288 -16.32 -7.60 -5.70
CA ALA A 288 -15.41 -7.99 -6.76
C ALA A 288 -16.13 -8.30 -8.09
N GLN A 289 -17.36 -8.85 -8.02
CA GLN A 289 -18.22 -9.04 -9.19
C GLN A 289 -18.75 -7.70 -9.71
N SER A 290 -19.10 -6.76 -8.82
CA SER A 290 -19.54 -5.42 -9.21
C SER A 290 -18.44 -4.67 -9.94
N ALA A 291 -17.18 -4.84 -9.53
CA ALA A 291 -16.05 -4.27 -10.25
C ALA A 291 -16.00 -4.69 -11.72
N LEU A 292 -16.24 -5.97 -12.01
CA LEU A 292 -16.28 -6.47 -13.41
C LEU A 292 -17.44 -5.87 -14.22
N ARG A 293 -18.60 -5.67 -13.58
CA ARG A 293 -19.77 -5.06 -14.26
C ARG A 293 -19.55 -3.60 -14.64
N SER A 294 -18.70 -2.89 -13.91
CA SER A 294 -18.37 -1.49 -14.20
C SER A 294 -17.35 -1.33 -15.34
N LEU A 295 -16.67 -2.39 -15.76
CA LEU A 295 -15.56 -2.32 -16.74
C LEU A 295 -16.03 -2.56 -18.18
N ASP A 296 -15.34 -1.91 -19.13
CA ASP A 296 -15.32 -2.36 -20.52
C ASP A 296 -14.29 -3.48 -20.67
N LEU A 297 -14.77 -4.73 -20.70
CA LEU A 297 -13.93 -5.92 -20.73
C LEU A 297 -13.09 -6.06 -22.02
N ASN A 298 -13.33 -5.23 -23.04
CA ASN A 298 -12.48 -5.17 -24.24
C ASN A 298 -11.27 -4.26 -24.05
N VAL A 299 -11.36 -3.31 -23.12
CA VAL A 299 -10.35 -2.25 -22.91
C VAL A 299 -9.66 -2.38 -21.57
N ASP A 300 -10.40 -2.48 -20.48
CA ASP A 300 -9.87 -2.40 -19.10
C ASP A 300 -9.22 -3.70 -18.61
N LYS A 301 -8.41 -4.34 -19.44
CA LYS A 301 -7.82 -5.68 -19.19
C LYS A 301 -7.09 -5.80 -17.85
N ASN A 302 -6.32 -4.80 -17.47
CA ASN A 302 -5.57 -4.82 -16.21
C ASN A 302 -6.50 -4.80 -14.98
N LEU A 303 -7.57 -4.00 -15.00
CA LEU A 303 -8.55 -3.93 -13.92
C LEU A 303 -9.42 -5.19 -13.88
N GLU A 304 -9.76 -5.75 -15.05
CA GLU A 304 -10.44 -7.03 -15.16
C GLU A 304 -9.65 -8.13 -14.44
N LEU A 305 -8.35 -8.25 -14.73
CA LEU A 305 -7.48 -9.22 -14.06
C LEU A 305 -7.33 -8.97 -12.56
N MET A 306 -7.29 -7.71 -12.12
CA MET A 306 -7.27 -7.38 -10.69
C MET A 306 -8.56 -7.82 -9.99
N ALA A 307 -9.73 -7.60 -10.60
CA ALA A 307 -11.01 -8.01 -10.05
C ALA A 307 -11.15 -9.54 -10.01
N LEU A 308 -10.75 -10.24 -11.07
CA LEU A 308 -10.71 -11.70 -11.11
C LEU A 308 -9.73 -12.29 -10.08
N GLY A 309 -8.54 -11.68 -9.92
CA GLY A 309 -7.58 -12.08 -8.90
C GLY A 309 -8.13 -11.91 -7.48
N MET A 310 -8.92 -10.86 -7.24
CA MET A 310 -9.61 -10.68 -5.95
C MET A 310 -10.70 -11.73 -5.74
N GLN A 311 -11.52 -12.04 -6.76
CA GLN A 311 -12.50 -13.14 -6.68
C GLN A 311 -11.83 -14.47 -6.37
N LEU A 312 -10.72 -14.78 -7.03
CA LEU A 312 -9.98 -16.02 -6.81
C LEU A 312 -9.48 -16.12 -5.37
N LYS A 313 -8.91 -15.03 -4.81
CA LYS A 313 -8.49 -14.98 -3.40
C LYS A 313 -9.64 -15.29 -2.46
N ILE A 314 -10.82 -14.75 -2.72
CA ILE A 314 -12.03 -14.95 -1.91
C ILE A 314 -12.53 -16.39 -2.04
N VAL A 315 -12.64 -16.90 -3.27
CA VAL A 315 -13.14 -18.25 -3.57
C VAL A 315 -12.24 -19.33 -2.92
N LYS A 316 -10.92 -19.14 -2.96
CA LYS A 316 -9.96 -19.98 -2.21
C LYS A 316 -10.25 -20.00 -0.70
N SER A 317 -10.53 -18.85 -0.10
CA SER A 317 -10.84 -18.78 1.32
C SER A 317 -12.16 -19.45 1.71
N LEU A 318 -13.10 -19.51 0.77
CA LEU A 318 -14.40 -20.18 0.90
C LEU A 318 -14.33 -21.69 0.64
N ASN A 319 -13.17 -22.23 0.20
CA ASN A 319 -12.97 -23.62 -0.19
C ASN A 319 -13.97 -24.09 -1.28
N LEU A 320 -14.12 -23.31 -2.36
CA LEU A 320 -14.97 -23.60 -3.50
C LEU A 320 -14.13 -24.07 -4.71
N PRO A 321 -13.70 -25.34 -4.77
CA PRO A 321 -12.68 -25.81 -5.71
C PRO A 321 -13.13 -25.74 -7.19
N GLU A 322 -14.38 -26.01 -7.49
CA GLU A 322 -14.89 -25.92 -8.87
C GLU A 322 -14.80 -24.48 -9.41
N ARG A 323 -15.25 -23.52 -8.60
CA ARG A 323 -15.19 -22.11 -8.95
C ARG A 323 -13.75 -21.58 -9.00
N GLU A 324 -12.86 -22.11 -8.18
CA GLU A 324 -11.43 -21.80 -8.22
C GLU A 324 -10.84 -22.20 -9.58
N ILE A 325 -11.09 -23.41 -10.04
CA ILE A 325 -10.59 -23.92 -11.34
C ILE A 325 -11.13 -23.08 -12.50
N GLU A 326 -12.42 -22.75 -12.49
CA GLU A 326 -13.03 -21.88 -13.51
C GLU A 326 -12.34 -20.51 -13.59
N LEU A 327 -12.12 -19.86 -12.44
CA LEU A 327 -11.46 -18.54 -12.36
C LEU A 327 -10.00 -18.59 -12.81
N ILE A 328 -9.26 -19.64 -12.46
CA ILE A 328 -7.88 -19.85 -12.92
C ILE A 328 -7.85 -19.94 -14.45
N ASN A 329 -8.69 -20.77 -15.04
CA ASN A 329 -8.78 -20.93 -16.49
C ASN A 329 -9.18 -19.62 -17.19
N GLU A 330 -10.10 -18.86 -16.59
CA GLU A 330 -10.51 -17.56 -17.12
C GLU A 330 -9.36 -16.55 -17.07
N ILE A 331 -8.65 -16.44 -15.96
CA ILE A 331 -7.49 -15.55 -15.80
C ILE A 331 -6.40 -15.91 -16.80
N GLU A 332 -6.06 -17.20 -16.95
CA GLU A 332 -5.05 -17.66 -17.93
C GLU A 332 -5.45 -17.31 -19.35
N ARG A 333 -6.70 -17.52 -19.73
CA ARG A 333 -7.22 -17.19 -21.07
C ARG A 333 -7.12 -15.70 -21.35
N LYS A 334 -7.56 -14.86 -20.39
CA LYS A 334 -7.59 -13.39 -20.55
C LYS A 334 -6.19 -12.77 -20.54
N SER A 335 -5.28 -13.34 -19.77
CA SER A 335 -3.90 -12.85 -19.67
C SER A 335 -3.08 -13.03 -20.95
N ARG A 336 -3.46 -13.95 -21.86
CA ARG A 336 -2.79 -14.12 -23.16
C ARG A 336 -2.86 -12.88 -24.05
N HIS A 337 -3.84 -12.02 -23.82
CA HIS A 337 -4.09 -10.80 -24.61
C HIS A 337 -3.69 -9.52 -23.90
N THR A 338 -2.99 -9.63 -22.78
CA THR A 338 -2.54 -8.49 -21.99
C THR A 338 -1.02 -8.48 -21.86
N SER A 339 -0.44 -7.31 -22.04
CA SER A 339 0.96 -7.04 -21.75
C SER A 339 1.06 -6.17 -20.49
N GLY A 340 1.97 -6.48 -19.59
CA GLY A 340 2.19 -5.65 -18.40
C GLY A 340 2.47 -6.44 -17.13
N GLN A 341 2.93 -5.74 -16.10
CA GLN A 341 3.36 -6.35 -14.85
C GLN A 341 2.23 -7.02 -14.05
N ILE A 342 1.04 -6.41 -14.05
CA ILE A 342 -0.08 -6.87 -13.21
C ILE A 342 -0.47 -8.29 -13.57
N HIS A 343 -0.61 -8.60 -14.86
CA HIS A 343 -1.01 -9.94 -15.28
C HIS A 343 0.08 -10.98 -15.00
N ARG A 344 1.36 -10.66 -15.24
CA ARG A 344 2.48 -11.58 -14.93
C ARG A 344 2.54 -11.91 -13.44
N ARG A 345 2.30 -10.94 -12.57
CA ARG A 345 2.21 -11.20 -11.12
C ARG A 345 1.04 -12.10 -10.76
N ILE A 346 -0.12 -11.85 -11.34
CA ILE A 346 -1.29 -12.69 -11.06
C ILE A 346 -1.00 -14.12 -11.51
N LEU A 347 -0.46 -14.33 -12.71
CA LEU A 347 -0.09 -15.64 -13.22
C LEU A 347 0.99 -16.33 -12.38
N HIS A 348 2.06 -15.63 -12.01
CA HIS A 348 3.10 -16.18 -11.15
C HIS A 348 2.55 -16.65 -9.81
N ARG A 349 1.67 -15.86 -9.17
CA ARG A 349 1.04 -16.25 -7.90
C ARG A 349 0.07 -17.41 -8.02
N LEU A 350 -0.54 -17.58 -9.18
CA LEU A 350 -1.42 -18.71 -9.47
C LEU A 350 -0.63 -20.01 -9.66
N ASN A 351 0.45 -19.95 -10.39
CA ASN A 351 1.31 -21.09 -10.69
C ASN A 351 2.77 -20.64 -10.77
N PRO A 352 3.50 -20.60 -9.62
CA PRO A 352 4.90 -20.16 -9.55
C PRO A 352 5.87 -21.05 -10.36
N GLU A 353 5.53 -22.32 -10.55
CA GLU A 353 6.35 -23.26 -11.30
C GLU A 353 6.30 -22.99 -12.81
N ARG A 354 5.14 -22.53 -13.29
CA ARG A 354 4.92 -22.28 -14.72
C ARG A 354 5.28 -20.88 -15.17
N PHE A 355 5.08 -19.89 -14.30
CA PHE A 355 5.27 -18.48 -14.63
C PHE A 355 6.38 -17.87 -13.77
N ALA A 356 7.40 -17.32 -14.43
CA ALA A 356 8.50 -16.64 -13.73
C ALA A 356 8.02 -15.39 -12.97
N PRO A 357 8.67 -15.05 -11.83
CA PRO A 357 8.38 -13.81 -11.12
C PRO A 357 8.70 -12.59 -11.98
N THR A 358 7.99 -11.50 -11.74
CA THR A 358 8.27 -10.23 -12.42
C THR A 358 9.63 -9.68 -12.01
N GLN A 359 10.48 -9.36 -12.99
CA GLN A 359 11.81 -8.77 -12.76
C GLN A 359 11.77 -7.23 -12.87
N SER A 360 10.74 -6.59 -12.35
CA SER A 360 10.62 -5.15 -12.41
C SER A 360 11.66 -4.45 -11.55
N LYS A 361 12.55 -3.69 -12.19
CA LYS A 361 13.47 -2.80 -11.47
C LYS A 361 12.66 -1.71 -10.76
N GLY A 362 12.90 -1.54 -9.45
CA GLY A 362 12.22 -0.53 -8.63
C GLY A 362 10.93 -1.00 -7.96
N ASP A 363 10.38 -2.17 -8.30
CA ASP A 363 9.18 -2.70 -7.64
C ASP A 363 9.50 -3.51 -6.38
N ARG A 364 9.58 -2.82 -5.26
CA ARG A 364 9.92 -3.41 -3.96
C ARG A 364 8.78 -4.27 -3.39
N ILE A 365 7.54 -3.75 -3.48
CA ILE A 365 6.36 -4.48 -2.96
C ILE A 365 6.09 -5.75 -3.77
N GLY A 366 6.11 -5.65 -5.10
CA GLY A 366 5.89 -6.81 -5.96
C GLY A 366 6.94 -7.90 -5.74
N SER A 367 8.21 -7.53 -5.72
CA SER A 367 9.31 -8.47 -5.46
C SER A 367 9.21 -9.16 -4.10
N LEU A 368 8.72 -8.45 -3.08
CA LEU A 368 8.45 -9.03 -1.77
C LEU A 368 7.28 -9.99 -1.82
N MET A 369 6.18 -9.59 -2.46
CA MET A 369 4.97 -10.43 -2.57
C MET A 369 5.18 -11.68 -3.41
N ASP A 370 6.10 -11.66 -4.37
CA ASP A 370 6.44 -12.82 -5.21
C ASP A 370 7.34 -13.84 -4.49
N ARG A 371 7.87 -13.49 -3.32
CA ARG A 371 8.78 -14.30 -2.50
C ARG A 371 8.29 -14.46 -1.06
N LEU A 372 6.98 -14.47 -0.86
CA LEU A 372 6.41 -14.63 0.48
C LEU A 372 6.70 -16.03 1.03
N ASN A 373 7.51 -16.07 2.07
CA ASN A 373 7.82 -17.24 2.88
C ASN A 373 8.12 -16.76 4.32
N PRO A 374 8.25 -17.64 5.30
CA PRO A 374 8.51 -17.23 6.68
C PRO A 374 9.72 -16.31 6.87
N SER A 375 10.76 -16.44 6.02
CA SER A 375 11.94 -15.54 6.08
C SER A 375 11.67 -14.12 5.57
N ALA A 376 10.54 -13.89 4.93
CA ALA A 376 10.14 -12.57 4.45
C ALA A 376 9.46 -11.72 5.54
N LEU A 377 9.16 -12.27 6.73
CA LEU A 377 8.39 -11.60 7.78
C LEU A 377 9.02 -10.27 8.21
N GLU A 378 10.33 -10.26 8.45
CA GLU A 378 11.05 -9.05 8.85
C GLU A 378 10.90 -7.92 7.80
N LYS A 379 11.07 -8.24 6.52
CA LYS A 379 10.89 -7.28 5.42
C LYS A 379 9.44 -6.80 5.30
N VAL A 380 8.46 -7.67 5.56
CA VAL A 380 7.04 -7.31 5.58
C VAL A 380 6.76 -6.31 6.70
N ILE A 381 7.33 -6.53 7.89
CA ILE A 381 7.21 -5.64 9.05
C ILE A 381 7.91 -4.31 8.77
N GLU A 382 9.15 -4.33 8.30
CA GLU A 382 9.92 -3.11 7.96
C GLU A 382 9.23 -2.24 6.91
N SER A 383 8.53 -2.88 5.96
CA SER A 383 7.78 -2.20 4.89
C SER A 383 6.36 -1.81 5.30
N GLU A 384 5.93 -2.12 6.53
CA GLU A 384 4.58 -1.89 7.06
C GLU A 384 3.47 -2.59 6.23
N LEU A 385 3.78 -3.70 5.59
CA LEU A 385 2.83 -4.46 4.77
C LEU A 385 2.09 -5.52 5.60
N TYR A 386 1.54 -5.11 6.74
CA TYR A 386 1.01 -6.00 7.77
C TYR A 386 -0.09 -6.93 7.26
N SER A 387 -0.85 -6.54 6.25
CA SER A 387 -1.87 -7.41 5.62
C SER A 387 -1.29 -8.69 4.99
N LEU A 388 0.02 -8.77 4.79
CA LEU A 388 0.71 -9.95 4.27
C LEU A 388 1.16 -10.91 5.38
N ILE A 389 1.19 -10.47 6.65
CA ILE A 389 1.65 -11.28 7.78
C ILE A 389 0.91 -12.62 7.87
N PRO A 390 -0.44 -12.68 7.81
CA PRO A 390 -1.13 -13.96 7.85
C PRO A 390 -0.70 -14.92 6.73
N THR A 391 -0.49 -14.41 5.51
CA THR A 391 -0.04 -15.21 4.38
C THR A 391 1.38 -15.76 4.59
N VAL A 392 2.29 -14.92 5.10
CA VAL A 392 3.69 -15.32 5.41
C VAL A 392 3.74 -16.39 6.47
N LEU A 393 2.85 -16.32 7.47
CA LEU A 393 2.81 -17.23 8.59
C LEU A 393 1.88 -18.44 8.38
N GLY A 394 1.19 -18.54 7.23
CA GLY A 394 0.22 -19.59 6.96
C GLY A 394 -1.02 -19.53 7.87
N LEU A 395 -1.37 -18.33 8.36
CA LEU A 395 -2.46 -18.11 9.31
C LEU A 395 -3.68 -17.47 8.62
N LYS A 396 -4.84 -17.61 9.27
CA LYS A 396 -6.04 -16.85 8.89
C LYS A 396 -6.00 -15.47 9.54
N SER A 397 -6.49 -14.45 8.86
CA SER A 397 -6.60 -13.09 9.40
C SER A 397 -7.88 -12.85 10.22
N SER A 398 -8.74 -13.87 10.32
CA SER A 398 -10.02 -13.78 11.01
C SER A 398 -9.89 -13.98 12.54
N GLY A 399 -10.81 -13.35 13.28
CA GLY A 399 -10.88 -13.44 14.73
C GLY A 399 -9.82 -12.63 15.46
N ARG A 400 -9.59 -12.97 16.74
CA ARG A 400 -8.61 -12.32 17.61
C ARG A 400 -7.46 -13.27 17.89
N GLN A 401 -6.23 -12.82 17.59
CA GLN A 401 -5.04 -13.65 17.74
C GLN A 401 -3.88 -12.83 18.32
N LEU A 402 -3.09 -13.46 19.18
CA LEU A 402 -1.80 -12.99 19.65
C LEU A 402 -0.74 -13.96 19.11
N ILE A 403 0.19 -13.45 18.32
CA ILE A 403 1.23 -14.28 17.70
C ILE A 403 2.56 -13.95 18.35
N PHE A 404 3.13 -14.93 19.03
CA PHE A 404 4.40 -14.87 19.71
C PHE A 404 5.49 -15.50 18.84
N ASP A 405 6.74 -15.16 19.15
CA ASP A 405 7.96 -15.74 18.52
C ASP A 405 8.11 -15.46 17.01
N ALA A 406 7.26 -14.59 16.47
CA ALA A 406 7.37 -14.15 15.09
C ALA A 406 8.46 -13.09 14.89
N HIS A 407 8.65 -12.24 15.90
CA HIS A 407 9.66 -11.17 15.91
C HIS A 407 10.18 -10.97 17.34
N PRO A 408 11.49 -10.71 17.54
CA PRO A 408 12.06 -10.47 18.87
C PRO A 408 11.38 -9.29 19.58
N ASP A 409 11.12 -9.46 20.86
CA ASP A 409 10.59 -8.42 21.77
C ASP A 409 9.27 -7.77 21.32
N SER A 410 8.50 -8.43 20.43
CA SER A 410 7.20 -7.95 19.97
C SER A 410 6.17 -9.07 19.92
N VAL A 411 4.89 -8.66 19.92
CA VAL A 411 3.74 -9.56 19.69
C VAL A 411 2.92 -8.98 18.55
N ILE A 412 2.61 -9.82 17.57
CA ILE A 412 1.71 -9.43 16.49
C ILE A 412 0.28 -9.68 16.98
N VAL A 413 -0.56 -8.66 16.90
CA VAL A 413 -1.94 -8.67 17.32
C VAL A 413 -2.82 -8.61 16.08
N ILE A 414 -3.70 -9.60 15.91
CA ILE A 414 -4.73 -9.61 14.86
C ILE A 414 -6.09 -9.43 15.54
N ASP A 415 -6.87 -8.44 15.12
CA ASP A 415 -8.23 -8.16 15.57
C ASP A 415 -9.14 -7.98 14.34
N HIS A 416 -9.83 -9.05 13.93
CA HIS A 416 -10.75 -9.02 12.79
C HIS A 416 -10.18 -8.31 11.56
N GLY A 417 -8.98 -8.72 11.13
CA GLY A 417 -8.27 -8.16 9.99
C GLY A 417 -7.43 -6.91 10.26
N GLN A 418 -7.62 -6.25 11.39
CA GLN A 418 -6.66 -5.24 11.86
C GLN A 418 -5.43 -5.94 12.41
N ILE A 419 -4.25 -5.51 11.97
CA ILE A 419 -2.98 -6.08 12.44
C ILE A 419 -2.14 -4.94 13.01
N THR A 420 -1.67 -5.14 14.23
CA THR A 420 -0.77 -4.23 14.91
C THR A 420 0.41 -5.02 15.50
N ILE A 421 1.54 -4.35 15.66
CA ILE A 421 2.71 -4.92 16.30
C ILE A 421 2.87 -4.21 17.63
N ALA A 422 2.77 -4.98 18.70
CA ALA A 422 3.04 -4.49 20.05
C ALA A 422 4.54 -4.64 20.31
N ASP A 423 5.29 -3.55 20.11
CA ASP A 423 6.73 -3.49 20.29
C ASP A 423 7.11 -3.21 21.75
N ASN A 424 8.39 -3.47 22.07
CA ASN A 424 8.98 -3.20 23.38
C ASN A 424 8.35 -4.00 24.53
N LEU A 425 7.86 -5.20 24.26
CA LEU A 425 7.42 -6.09 25.31
C LEU A 425 8.62 -6.63 26.09
N THR A 426 8.68 -6.30 27.37
CA THR A 426 9.68 -6.90 28.24
C THR A 426 9.38 -8.38 28.42
N PRO A 427 10.37 -9.23 28.74
CA PRO A 427 10.14 -10.65 29.02
C PRO A 427 9.08 -10.90 30.11
N LEU A 428 8.97 -9.95 31.06
CA LEU A 428 8.00 -9.97 32.12
C LEU A 428 6.57 -9.70 31.61
N MET A 429 6.40 -8.66 30.79
CA MET A 429 5.12 -8.34 30.15
C MET A 429 4.63 -9.50 29.28
N ARG A 430 5.54 -10.17 28.59
CA ARG A 430 5.24 -11.35 27.78
C ARG A 430 4.72 -12.49 28.65
N LYS A 431 5.40 -12.81 29.78
CA LYS A 431 4.94 -13.84 30.72
C LYS A 431 3.56 -13.53 31.31
N VAL A 432 3.29 -12.26 31.65
CA VAL A 432 1.96 -11.82 32.10
C VAL A 432 0.92 -12.10 31.01
N LEU A 433 1.21 -11.73 29.77
CA LEU A 433 0.28 -11.94 28.65
C LEU A 433 0.03 -13.44 28.39
N GLU A 434 1.07 -14.26 28.44
CA GLU A 434 0.97 -15.74 28.32
C GLU A 434 0.09 -16.34 29.44
N ALA A 435 0.27 -15.90 30.69
CA ALA A 435 -0.55 -16.33 31.81
C ALA A 435 -2.03 -15.94 31.62
N LEU A 436 -2.31 -14.73 31.15
CA LEU A 436 -3.66 -14.27 30.87
C LEU A 436 -4.34 -15.07 29.76
N VAL A 437 -3.60 -15.51 28.75
CA VAL A 437 -4.13 -16.35 27.64
C VAL A 437 -4.65 -17.69 28.16
N ILE A 438 -3.97 -18.28 29.13
CA ILE A 438 -4.38 -19.55 29.76
C ILE A 438 -5.31 -19.36 30.97
N ASN A 439 -5.93 -18.19 31.09
CA ASN A 439 -6.87 -17.80 32.17
C ASN A 439 -6.27 -17.83 33.57
N ARG A 440 -4.97 -17.64 33.72
CA ARG A 440 -4.26 -17.51 35.01
C ARG A 440 -3.97 -16.04 35.33
N GLY A 441 -5.01 -15.28 35.51
CA GLY A 441 -4.93 -13.84 35.68
C GLY A 441 -5.30 -13.35 37.09
N ALA A 442 -5.63 -14.23 38.04
CA ALA A 442 -5.80 -13.83 39.42
C ALA A 442 -4.47 -13.29 39.98
N LYS A 443 -4.52 -12.24 40.81
CA LYS A 443 -3.30 -11.57 41.28
C LYS A 443 -2.33 -12.53 41.99
N HIS A 444 -2.85 -13.48 42.77
CA HIS A 444 -2.03 -14.48 43.47
C HIS A 444 -1.38 -15.47 42.49
N GLU A 445 -2.08 -15.87 41.41
CA GLU A 445 -1.53 -16.74 40.36
C GLU A 445 -0.41 -16.02 39.59
N LEU A 446 -0.66 -14.80 39.17
CA LEU A 446 0.35 -14.01 38.47
C LEU A 446 1.64 -13.87 39.28
N ILE A 447 1.53 -13.58 40.59
CA ILE A 447 2.71 -13.43 41.45
C ILE A 447 3.44 -14.76 41.64
N GLN A 448 2.70 -15.84 41.86
CA GLN A 448 3.27 -17.17 42.03
C GLN A 448 3.96 -17.67 40.77
N ASP A 449 3.28 -17.59 39.63
CA ASP A 449 3.75 -18.18 38.36
C ASP A 449 4.91 -17.38 37.73
N ILE A 450 4.88 -16.04 37.85
CA ILE A 450 5.82 -15.18 37.14
C ILE A 450 7.02 -14.82 38.01
N TRP A 451 6.79 -14.60 39.32
CA TRP A 451 7.84 -14.17 40.24
C TRP A 451 8.24 -15.19 41.28
N GLY A 452 7.44 -16.26 41.46
CA GLY A 452 7.70 -17.32 42.44
C GLY A 452 7.47 -16.90 43.89
N TYR A 453 6.69 -15.83 44.15
CA TYR A 453 6.44 -15.30 45.48
C TYR A 453 5.06 -15.68 45.99
N GLN A 454 4.93 -15.77 47.30
CA GLN A 454 3.62 -15.79 47.96
C GLN A 454 3.01 -14.39 47.86
N TYR A 455 1.75 -14.32 47.41
CA TYR A 455 1.10 -13.04 47.15
C TYR A 455 0.88 -12.24 48.45
N ASN A 456 1.28 -10.95 48.38
CA ASN A 456 1.01 -9.93 49.39
C ASN A 456 0.50 -8.66 48.70
N PRO A 457 -0.76 -8.23 48.97
CA PRO A 457 -1.38 -7.11 48.28
C PRO A 457 -0.55 -5.82 48.35
N LEU A 458 -0.05 -5.48 49.55
CA LEU A 458 0.69 -4.23 49.76
C LEU A 458 1.99 -4.10 48.92
N ARG A 459 2.62 -5.25 48.65
CA ARG A 459 3.89 -5.29 47.90
C ARG A 459 3.69 -5.58 46.41
N HIS A 460 2.71 -6.38 46.07
CA HIS A 460 2.63 -6.95 44.72
C HIS A 460 1.57 -6.29 43.84
N ASP A 461 0.53 -5.65 44.39
CA ASP A 461 -0.46 -4.93 43.61
C ASP A 461 0.15 -3.82 42.75
N PRO A 462 1.06 -2.96 43.25
CA PRO A 462 1.73 -1.97 42.44
C PRO A 462 2.58 -2.57 41.31
N LEU A 463 3.21 -3.74 41.57
CA LEU A 463 4.03 -4.44 40.59
C LEU A 463 3.19 -4.99 39.43
N ILE A 464 2.08 -5.66 39.75
CA ILE A 464 1.15 -6.16 38.74
C ILE A 464 0.55 -5.01 37.96
N TYR A 465 0.03 -3.99 38.65
CA TYR A 465 -0.59 -2.82 38.03
C TYR A 465 0.34 -2.14 37.02
N THR A 466 1.59 -1.91 37.39
CA THR A 466 2.59 -1.29 36.51
C THR A 466 2.79 -2.09 35.21
N ASN A 467 2.86 -3.43 35.33
CA ASN A 467 3.01 -4.30 34.16
C ASN A 467 1.75 -4.32 33.29
N ILE A 468 0.56 -4.30 33.88
CA ILE A 468 -0.70 -4.25 33.12
C ILE A 468 -0.85 -2.90 32.39
N VAL A 469 -0.50 -1.78 33.04
CA VAL A 469 -0.52 -0.47 32.41
C VAL A 469 0.46 -0.43 31.23
N ALA A 470 1.68 -0.95 31.40
CA ALA A 470 2.66 -1.05 30.34
C ALA A 470 2.19 -1.95 29.19
N LEU A 471 1.56 -3.08 29.48
CA LEU A 471 0.94 -3.97 28.48
C LEU A 471 -0.19 -3.27 27.71
N ARG A 472 -1.10 -2.58 28.40
CA ARG A 472 -2.16 -1.80 27.75
C ARG A 472 -1.59 -0.76 26.81
N LYS A 473 -0.54 -0.06 27.22
CA LYS A 473 0.16 0.90 26.38
C LYS A 473 0.78 0.23 25.15
N ALA A 474 1.44 -0.91 25.30
CA ALA A 474 2.04 -1.66 24.20
C ALA A 474 0.97 -2.20 23.22
N LEU A 475 -0.15 -2.69 23.72
CA LEU A 475 -1.27 -3.17 22.90
C LEU A 475 -2.03 -2.04 22.19
N SER A 476 -1.83 -0.78 22.59
CA SER A 476 -2.39 0.41 21.95
C SER A 476 -3.90 0.32 21.70
N VAL A 477 -4.33 0.25 20.45
CA VAL A 477 -5.76 0.16 20.06
C VAL A 477 -6.47 -1.09 20.60
N ASN A 478 -5.73 -2.11 20.98
CA ASN A 478 -6.23 -3.34 21.57
C ASN A 478 -6.09 -3.37 23.12
N ALA A 479 -5.82 -2.24 23.74
CA ALA A 479 -5.69 -2.12 25.20
C ALA A 479 -6.92 -2.64 25.96
N SER A 480 -8.13 -2.51 25.40
CA SER A 480 -9.39 -3.03 25.96
C SER A 480 -9.46 -4.55 26.02
N TRP A 481 -8.55 -5.28 25.36
CA TRP A 481 -8.47 -6.73 25.48
C TRP A 481 -8.04 -7.18 26.88
N LEU A 482 -7.39 -6.31 27.64
CA LEU A 482 -7.00 -6.54 29.03
C LEU A 482 -8.07 -6.00 29.97
N GLU A 483 -9.00 -6.84 30.34
CA GLU A 483 -10.08 -6.52 31.28
C GLU A 483 -9.61 -6.64 32.73
N THR A 484 -10.09 -5.75 33.60
CA THR A 484 -9.90 -5.85 35.03
C THR A 484 -11.07 -6.61 35.62
N THR A 485 -10.80 -7.59 36.48
CA THR A 485 -11.80 -8.37 37.24
C THR A 485 -11.65 -8.09 38.73
N GLU A 486 -12.57 -8.57 39.55
CA GLU A 486 -12.49 -8.44 41.02
C GLU A 486 -11.22 -9.10 41.59
N SER A 487 -10.82 -10.26 41.07
CA SER A 487 -9.66 -11.02 41.54
C SER A 487 -8.35 -10.72 40.83
N GLY A 488 -8.38 -9.96 39.73
CA GLY A 488 -7.19 -9.71 38.94
C GLY A 488 -7.48 -9.16 37.53
N TYR A 489 -6.99 -9.86 36.51
CA TYR A 489 -7.08 -9.45 35.11
C TYR A 489 -7.42 -10.67 34.22
N ARG A 490 -8.02 -10.41 33.08
CA ARG A 490 -8.25 -11.43 32.06
C ARG A 490 -8.10 -10.84 30.66
N LEU A 491 -7.84 -11.70 29.69
CA LEU A 491 -8.00 -11.36 28.28
C LEU A 491 -9.47 -11.50 27.88
N MET A 492 -9.92 -10.58 27.03
CA MET A 492 -11.23 -10.66 26.39
C MET A 492 -11.43 -12.03 25.74
N GLY A 493 -12.66 -12.56 25.83
CA GLY A 493 -12.99 -13.88 25.27
C GLY A 493 -12.71 -13.98 23.76
N GLY A 494 -12.32 -15.19 23.32
CA GLY A 494 -12.09 -15.51 21.92
C GLY A 494 -10.70 -15.12 21.38
N VAL A 495 -9.79 -14.62 22.20
CA VAL A 495 -8.40 -14.40 21.81
C VAL A 495 -7.64 -15.73 21.78
N LYS A 496 -7.05 -16.06 20.62
CA LYS A 496 -6.24 -17.26 20.43
C LYS A 496 -4.76 -16.93 20.52
N LEU A 497 -3.99 -17.79 21.18
CA LEU A 497 -2.54 -17.74 21.16
C LEU A 497 -2.00 -18.56 20.00
N VAL A 498 -1.07 -18.00 19.25
CA VAL A 498 -0.29 -18.69 18.23
C VAL A 498 1.18 -18.54 18.59
N SER A 499 1.87 -19.62 18.92
CA SER A 499 3.33 -19.63 19.09
C SER A 499 3.97 -20.24 17.85
N LEU A 500 4.92 -19.51 17.27
CA LEU A 500 5.70 -19.93 16.10
C LEU A 500 7.05 -20.51 16.47
N ALA A 501 7.35 -20.64 17.77
CA ALA A 501 8.55 -21.34 18.19
C ALA A 501 8.57 -22.73 17.54
N PRO A 502 9.67 -23.15 16.91
CA PRO A 502 9.80 -24.49 16.36
C PRO A 502 9.50 -25.45 17.51
N GLN A 503 8.46 -26.27 17.36
CA GLN A 503 8.26 -27.40 18.24
C GLN A 503 9.54 -28.23 18.11
N LYS A 504 10.39 -28.18 19.12
CA LYS A 504 11.54 -29.08 19.19
C LYS A 504 10.94 -30.47 19.09
N PRO A 505 11.34 -31.30 18.09
CA PRO A 505 10.92 -32.68 18.11
C PRO A 505 11.33 -33.24 19.47
N ILE A 506 10.38 -33.86 20.17
CA ILE A 506 10.66 -34.62 21.37
C ILE A 506 11.46 -35.85 20.89
N ILE A 507 12.75 -35.65 20.67
CA ILE A 507 13.69 -36.77 20.54
C ILE A 507 13.93 -37.20 21.98
N LEU A 508 13.29 -38.29 22.37
CA LEU A 508 13.70 -39.09 23.49
C LEU A 508 15.13 -39.59 23.19
N GLN A 509 16.10 -38.76 23.47
CA GLN A 509 17.49 -39.19 23.61
C GLN A 509 17.86 -38.98 25.07
N THR A 510 17.95 -40.11 25.76
CA THR A 510 18.68 -40.28 26.98
C THR A 510 20.08 -39.66 26.83
N GLU A 511 20.45 -38.95 27.91
CA GLU A 511 21.78 -38.48 28.31
C GLU A 511 22.20 -37.06 27.89
N SER A 512 22.40 -36.27 28.95
CA SER A 512 23.24 -35.08 29.07
C SER A 512 22.92 -33.85 28.20
N VAL A 513 21.73 -33.22 28.38
CA VAL A 513 21.59 -31.77 28.25
C VAL A 513 20.97 -31.26 29.54
N ILE A 514 21.76 -30.62 30.34
CA ILE A 514 21.32 -29.86 31.52
C ILE A 514 20.30 -28.85 31.06
N SER A 515 19.05 -29.10 31.40
CA SER A 515 17.89 -28.24 30.99
C SER A 515 18.11 -26.84 31.59
N THR A 516 18.19 -25.85 30.72
CA THR A 516 18.37 -24.43 31.06
C THR A 516 17.27 -23.87 31.98
N GLN A 517 16.16 -24.58 32.14
CA GLN A 517 15.08 -24.23 33.07
C GLN A 517 15.39 -24.48 34.56
N LYS A 518 16.42 -25.27 34.89
CA LYS A 518 16.85 -25.53 36.28
C LYS A 518 17.83 -24.50 36.84
N LEU A 519 18.35 -23.57 36.02
CA LEU A 519 19.47 -22.72 36.43
C LEU A 519 19.06 -21.42 37.14
N GLY A 520 17.80 -21.02 37.13
CA GLY A 520 17.34 -19.77 37.80
C GLY A 520 17.99 -18.47 37.30
N LEU A 521 18.72 -18.53 36.15
CA LEU A 521 19.45 -17.41 35.57
C LEU A 521 18.61 -16.65 34.57
N ASN A 522 18.71 -15.33 34.57
CA ASN A 522 18.08 -14.48 33.56
C ASN A 522 18.85 -14.52 32.22
N HIS A 523 18.23 -14.05 31.17
CA HIS A 523 18.81 -14.09 29.80
C HIS A 523 20.17 -13.36 29.70
N ARG A 524 20.36 -12.23 30.40
CA ARG A 524 21.64 -11.50 30.41
C ARG A 524 22.74 -12.31 31.06
N GLN A 525 22.44 -12.96 32.17
CA GLN A 525 23.36 -13.83 32.91
C GLN A 525 23.77 -15.04 32.07
N LEU A 526 22.82 -15.67 31.37
CA LEU A 526 23.11 -16.79 30.46
C LEU A 526 23.96 -16.34 29.26
N LYS A 527 23.65 -15.20 28.65
CA LYS A 527 24.42 -14.64 27.54
C LYS A 527 25.83 -14.25 27.98
N PHE A 528 25.96 -13.72 29.19
CA PHE A 528 27.24 -13.37 29.78
C PHE A 528 28.13 -14.60 29.98
N ILE A 529 27.65 -15.65 30.62
CA ILE A 529 28.40 -16.90 30.83
C ILE A 529 28.83 -17.55 29.50
N ARG A 530 27.91 -17.59 28.51
CA ARG A 530 28.23 -18.15 27.19
C ARG A 530 29.26 -17.34 26.41
N GLY A 531 29.39 -16.05 26.69
CA GLY A 531 30.34 -15.14 26.02
C GLY A 531 31.69 -15.03 26.71
N LEU A 532 31.83 -15.50 27.95
CA LEU A 532 33.09 -15.50 28.71
C LEU A 532 34.02 -16.62 28.25
N LYS A 533 35.26 -16.26 28.01
CA LYS A 533 36.34 -17.26 27.82
C LYS A 533 36.91 -17.67 29.18
N SER A 534 37.30 -18.93 29.29
CA SER A 534 37.93 -19.41 30.52
C SER A 534 39.17 -18.57 30.86
N GLY A 535 39.24 -18.09 32.09
CA GLY A 535 40.34 -17.21 32.57
C GLY A 535 40.16 -15.71 32.24
N GLU A 536 39.13 -15.28 31.55
CA GLU A 536 38.89 -13.89 31.26
C GLU A 536 38.32 -13.15 32.49
N PHE A 537 38.91 -12.03 32.85
CA PHE A 537 38.44 -11.17 33.94
C PHE A 537 37.52 -10.06 33.46
N VAL A 538 36.33 -10.00 34.00
CA VAL A 538 35.34 -8.97 33.64
C VAL A 538 35.00 -8.05 34.83
N HIS A 539 34.99 -6.75 34.58
CA HIS A 539 34.57 -5.74 35.54
C HIS A 539 33.06 -5.44 35.41
N VAL A 540 32.45 -4.97 36.48
CA VAL A 540 31.05 -4.53 36.52
C VAL A 540 30.74 -3.56 35.36
N LYS A 541 31.65 -2.61 35.09
CA LYS A 541 31.51 -1.64 33.99
C LYS A 541 31.39 -2.28 32.60
N ASN A 542 32.10 -3.39 32.38
CA ASN A 542 32.03 -4.12 31.10
C ASN A 542 30.66 -4.78 30.94
N TYR A 543 30.15 -5.37 32.01
CA TYR A 543 28.80 -5.95 32.04
C TYR A 543 27.72 -4.87 31.79
N GLN A 544 27.83 -3.72 32.45
CA GLN A 544 26.94 -2.57 32.24
C GLN A 544 26.91 -2.13 30.78
N LYS A 545 28.10 -1.96 30.18
CA LYS A 545 28.24 -1.53 28.78
C LYS A 545 27.69 -2.56 27.79
N GLN A 546 27.94 -3.82 28.04
CA GLN A 546 27.52 -4.93 27.17
C GLN A 546 25.99 -5.10 27.16
N PHE A 547 25.35 -4.99 28.32
CA PHE A 547 23.92 -5.23 28.47
C PHE A 547 23.08 -3.95 28.64
N LYS A 548 23.69 -2.76 28.59
CA LYS A 548 23.04 -1.45 28.75
C LYS A 548 22.15 -1.37 30.00
N VAL A 549 22.68 -1.82 31.15
CA VAL A 549 21.97 -1.84 32.44
C VAL A 549 22.62 -0.91 33.44
N SER A 550 21.87 -0.55 34.50
CA SER A 550 22.41 0.26 35.61
C SER A 550 23.49 -0.51 36.41
N GLU A 551 24.36 0.19 37.09
CA GLU A 551 25.40 -0.39 37.97
C GLU A 551 24.80 -1.33 39.02
N ILE A 552 23.69 -0.94 39.63
CA ILE A 552 22.97 -1.73 40.62
C ILE A 552 22.50 -3.06 40.00
N THR A 553 21.96 -3.03 38.79
CA THR A 553 21.49 -4.24 38.06
C THR A 553 22.68 -5.13 37.70
N ALA A 554 23.78 -4.58 37.21
CA ALA A 554 25.00 -5.31 36.88
C ALA A 554 25.61 -5.98 38.11
N CYS A 555 25.70 -5.27 39.23
CA CYS A 555 26.19 -5.81 40.48
C CYS A 555 25.29 -6.94 41.00
N ARG A 556 23.98 -6.80 40.91
CA ARG A 556 23.03 -7.84 41.34
C ARG A 556 23.15 -9.09 40.47
N ASP A 557 23.19 -8.92 39.15
CA ASP A 557 23.33 -10.04 38.22
C ASP A 557 24.65 -10.81 38.45
N LEU A 558 25.78 -10.11 38.61
CA LEU A 558 27.08 -10.71 38.84
C LEU A 558 27.21 -11.34 40.22
N ALA A 559 26.60 -10.74 41.25
CA ALA A 559 26.56 -11.31 42.59
C ALA A 559 25.79 -12.62 42.60
N MET A 560 24.64 -12.68 41.90
CA MET A 560 23.84 -13.91 41.76
C MET A 560 24.62 -15.01 41.02
N LEU A 561 25.35 -14.67 39.96
CA LEU A 561 26.19 -15.61 39.24
C LEU A 561 27.33 -16.12 40.13
N SER A 562 27.93 -15.28 40.97
CA SER A 562 28.96 -15.70 41.90
C SER A 562 28.40 -16.55 43.03
N GLN A 563 27.22 -16.25 43.54
CA GLN A 563 26.55 -17.03 44.58
C GLN A 563 26.16 -18.43 44.09
N GLN A 564 25.83 -18.55 42.80
CA GLN A 564 25.48 -19.81 42.18
C GLN A 564 26.70 -20.59 41.63
N GLY A 565 27.92 -20.05 41.83
CA GLY A 565 29.15 -20.74 41.47
C GLY A 565 29.53 -20.70 39.98
N TYR A 566 28.87 -19.88 39.15
CA TYR A 566 29.23 -19.76 37.74
C TYR A 566 30.43 -18.84 37.49
N VAL A 567 30.65 -17.85 38.36
CA VAL A 567 31.81 -16.96 38.28
C VAL A 567 32.42 -16.77 39.68
N LEU A 568 33.73 -16.70 39.73
CA LEU A 568 34.46 -16.42 40.95
C LEU A 568 34.68 -14.90 41.05
N ARG A 569 34.31 -14.33 42.20
CA ARG A 569 34.58 -12.93 42.51
C ARG A 569 36.01 -12.79 43.08
N VAL A 570 36.85 -12.00 42.40
CA VAL A 570 38.24 -11.74 42.77
C VAL A 570 38.44 -10.26 43.08
N GLY A 571 39.06 -9.92 44.20
CA GLY A 571 39.35 -8.54 44.61
C GLY A 571 38.29 -7.92 45.51
N ARG A 572 38.56 -6.69 45.98
CA ARG A 572 37.68 -5.91 46.88
C ARG A 572 37.41 -4.49 46.31
N ALA A 573 36.26 -3.96 46.64
CA ALA A 573 35.81 -2.61 46.25
C ALA A 573 36.01 -2.32 44.75
N ARG A 574 36.68 -1.25 44.37
CA ARG A 574 36.87 -0.85 42.96
C ARG A 574 37.71 -1.84 42.11
N ALA A 575 38.48 -2.71 42.75
CA ALA A 575 39.29 -3.76 42.08
C ALA A 575 38.53 -5.09 41.89
N THR A 576 37.24 -5.15 42.18
CA THR A 576 36.44 -6.39 42.02
C THR A 576 36.32 -6.78 40.53
N ARG A 577 36.68 -8.02 40.24
CA ARG A 577 36.58 -8.67 38.92
C ARG A 577 35.86 -10.00 39.08
N TYR A 578 35.31 -10.48 37.97
CA TYR A 578 34.64 -11.77 37.90
C TYR A 578 35.29 -12.61 36.81
N VAL A 579 35.50 -13.89 37.09
CA VAL A 579 36.11 -14.86 36.19
C VAL A 579 35.25 -16.11 36.14
N LEU A 580 35.15 -16.77 34.96
CA LEU A 580 34.41 -18.03 34.81
C LEU A 580 35.12 -19.13 35.62
N VAL A 581 34.31 -19.89 36.38
CA VAL A 581 34.82 -21.01 37.19
C VAL A 581 35.03 -22.24 36.33
#